data_2848d6000f17be7c6e5c2b9869c2662d
#
_entry.id   2848d6000f17be7c6e5c2b9869c2662d
#
_cell.length_a   1.000
_cell.length_b   1.000
_cell.length_c   1.000
_cell.angle_alpha   90.00
_cell.angle_beta   90.00
_cell.angle_gamma   90.00
#
_symmetry.space_group_name_H-M   'P 1'
#
loop_
_entity.id
_entity.type
_entity.pdbx_description
1 polymer ?
#
loop_
_entity_poly.entity_id
_entity_poly.type
_entity_poly.pdbx_seq_one_letter_code
_entity_poly.pdbx_strand_id
1 'polypeptide(L)'
;FFILDNPVLPAAEKYESTPFVSGFLEGYFTMDAIAALAFGIVVVNALKDSGLKTKTEQVKGTLWAGIIAGIGLGVVYLALGWIGSVIPKETTYENGAHILTVASRLLFGTTGSFIFGIIVILACITTCVGLINACARFFHELYSKISYKTYVTIFVIVGFSVSSLGLSVILDIAVPILVFTYPIAIVLVGLSLMEKVVGKSNTMYRLAVLFTFVYAIYDVLTSFGLSVEAMGNLLDFAPFFDYGLGWVLPAIVGGVIGCVFDKLRVTEGQAVHEGVQNK
;
A
#
# COMPACT_ATOMS: atom_id res chain seq x y z
N PHE A 1 28.79 -17.12 -0.85
CA PHE A 1 29.30 -18.45 -0.47
C PHE A 1 28.57 -18.96 0.79
N PHE A 2 28.63 -18.28 1.93
CA PHE A 2 27.96 -18.71 3.18
C PHE A 2 26.46 -18.98 3.00
N ILE A 3 25.76 -18.18 2.21
CA ILE A 3 24.32 -18.30 1.95
C ILE A 3 24.00 -19.50 1.03
N LEU A 4 24.94 -19.91 0.16
CA LEU A 4 24.74 -21.03 -0.76
C LEU A 4 25.04 -22.40 -0.13
N ASP A 5 25.84 -22.44 0.94
CA ASP A 5 26.22 -23.69 1.62
C ASP A 5 25.28 -24.06 2.78
N ASN A 6 24.41 -23.14 3.22
CA ASN A 6 23.44 -23.44 4.27
C ASN A 6 22.17 -24.08 3.69
N PRO A 7 21.67 -25.19 4.28
CA PRO A 7 20.44 -25.78 3.84
C PRO A 7 19.27 -24.81 4.07
N VAL A 8 18.39 -24.73 3.10
CA VAL A 8 17.12 -23.98 3.24
C VAL A 8 16.33 -24.61 4.38
N LEU A 9 15.94 -23.78 5.34
CA LEU A 9 15.18 -24.25 6.50
C LEU A 9 13.77 -24.71 6.08
N PRO A 10 13.16 -25.67 6.80
CA PRO A 10 11.78 -26.06 6.54
C PRO A 10 10.86 -24.85 6.62
N ALA A 11 9.85 -24.84 5.75
CA ALA A 11 8.87 -23.77 5.71
C ALA A 11 8.22 -23.56 7.09
N ALA A 12 7.86 -22.33 7.42
CA ALA A 12 7.02 -22.07 8.58
C ALA A 12 5.62 -22.63 8.34
N GLU A 13 4.94 -23.09 9.38
CA GLU A 13 3.61 -23.72 9.34
C GLU A 13 2.61 -22.97 8.45
N LYS A 14 2.67 -21.63 8.49
CA LYS A 14 1.88 -20.71 7.66
C LYS A 14 2.04 -20.96 6.14
N TYR A 15 3.18 -21.46 5.70
CA TYR A 15 3.49 -21.67 4.28
C TYR A 15 3.40 -23.15 3.84
N GLU A 16 3.11 -24.09 4.75
CA GLU A 16 3.08 -25.52 4.42
C GLU A 16 1.93 -25.88 3.47
N SER A 17 0.73 -25.34 3.72
CA SER A 17 -0.47 -25.67 2.95
C SER A 17 -0.69 -24.77 1.72
N THR A 18 -0.41 -23.48 1.84
CA THR A 18 -0.71 -22.47 0.80
C THR A 18 0.44 -21.47 0.61
N PRO A 19 1.63 -21.90 0.20
CA PRO A 19 2.83 -21.05 0.15
C PRO A 19 2.66 -19.82 -0.77
N PHE A 20 2.00 -20.00 -1.93
CA PHE A 20 1.78 -18.92 -2.88
C PHE A 20 0.80 -17.88 -2.33
N VAL A 21 -0.32 -18.32 -1.76
CA VAL A 21 -1.34 -17.39 -1.20
C VAL A 21 -0.77 -16.65 -0.01
N SER A 22 -0.09 -17.35 0.90
CA SER A 22 0.55 -16.75 2.06
C SER A 22 1.62 -15.71 1.66
N GLY A 23 2.47 -16.04 0.68
CA GLY A 23 3.47 -15.12 0.15
C GLY A 23 2.85 -13.91 -0.56
N PHE A 24 1.76 -14.11 -1.30
CA PHE A 24 1.02 -13.01 -1.93
C PHE A 24 0.44 -12.06 -0.88
N LEU A 25 -0.16 -12.59 0.18
CA LEU A 25 -0.73 -11.77 1.26
C LEU A 25 0.34 -11.01 2.03
N GLU A 26 1.49 -11.61 2.30
CA GLU A 26 2.63 -10.88 2.89
C GLU A 26 3.09 -9.73 2.00
N GLY A 27 3.19 -9.97 0.67
CA GLY A 27 3.50 -8.91 -0.28
C GLY A 27 2.41 -7.83 -0.37
N TYR A 28 1.15 -8.23 -0.23
CA TYR A 28 0.00 -7.33 -0.21
C TYR A 28 0.07 -6.36 1.00
N PHE A 29 0.46 -6.83 2.17
CA PHE A 29 0.55 -6.02 3.38
C PHE A 29 1.86 -5.22 3.51
N THR A 30 2.70 -5.14 2.46
CA THR A 30 3.86 -4.25 2.47
C THR A 30 3.44 -2.78 2.36
N MET A 31 4.22 -1.87 2.92
CA MET A 31 3.91 -0.42 2.88
C MET A 31 4.16 0.22 1.51
N ASP A 32 4.74 -0.53 0.56
CA ASP A 32 5.25 0.02 -0.70
C ASP A 32 4.17 0.54 -1.65
N ALA A 33 3.01 -0.12 -1.72
CA ALA A 33 1.95 0.31 -2.62
C ALA A 33 1.37 1.67 -2.21
N ILE A 34 1.15 1.91 -0.91
CA ILE A 34 0.69 3.21 -0.40
C ILE A 34 1.81 4.25 -0.53
N ALA A 35 3.06 3.88 -0.23
CA ALA A 35 4.21 4.74 -0.44
C ALA A 35 4.34 5.14 -1.93
N ALA A 36 4.16 4.21 -2.87
CA ALA A 36 4.18 4.50 -4.30
C ALA A 36 3.10 5.50 -4.72
N LEU A 37 1.89 5.43 -4.16
CA LEU A 37 0.84 6.42 -4.40
C LEU A 37 1.25 7.81 -3.88
N ALA A 38 1.83 7.91 -2.69
CA ALA A 38 2.33 9.16 -2.13
C ALA A 38 3.51 9.73 -2.92
N PHE A 39 4.47 8.89 -3.30
CA PHE A 39 5.63 9.30 -4.10
C PHE A 39 5.30 9.57 -5.57
N GLY A 40 4.20 9.03 -6.10
CA GLY A 40 3.79 9.25 -7.48
C GLY A 40 3.71 10.74 -7.85
N ILE A 41 3.19 11.57 -6.94
CA ILE A 41 3.13 13.03 -7.15
C ILE A 41 4.52 13.68 -7.18
N VAL A 42 5.45 13.17 -6.36
CA VAL A 42 6.84 13.66 -6.32
C VAL A 42 7.56 13.32 -7.62
N VAL A 43 7.38 12.09 -8.12
CA VAL A 43 7.93 11.64 -9.42
C VAL A 43 7.39 12.48 -10.56
N VAL A 44 6.08 12.71 -10.63
CA VAL A 44 5.46 13.55 -11.67
C VAL A 44 6.00 14.97 -11.62
N ASN A 45 6.17 15.56 -10.44
CA ASN A 45 6.72 16.90 -10.30
C ASN A 45 8.21 16.94 -10.70
N ALA A 46 9.01 15.96 -10.29
CA ALA A 46 10.41 15.85 -10.73
C ALA A 46 10.55 15.74 -12.25
N LEU A 47 9.67 14.98 -12.92
CA LEU A 47 9.63 14.88 -14.36
C LEU A 47 9.27 16.22 -15.04
N LYS A 48 8.33 16.97 -14.47
CA LYS A 48 8.02 18.34 -14.95
C LYS A 48 9.20 19.28 -14.80
N ASP A 49 9.86 19.25 -13.67
CA ASP A 49 11.03 20.09 -13.37
C ASP A 49 12.22 19.72 -14.29
N SER A 50 12.32 18.46 -14.72
CA SER A 50 13.30 17.97 -15.69
C SER A 50 12.98 18.33 -17.15
N GLY A 51 11.91 19.10 -17.40
CA GLY A 51 11.57 19.62 -18.72
C GLY A 51 10.57 18.81 -19.55
N LEU A 52 9.99 17.74 -19.00
CA LEU A 52 8.91 16.98 -19.65
C LEU A 52 7.57 17.73 -19.51
N LYS A 53 7.23 18.54 -20.51
CA LYS A 53 6.10 19.48 -20.48
C LYS A 53 4.77 18.84 -20.89
N THR A 54 4.80 17.83 -21.75
CA THR A 54 3.58 17.22 -22.28
C THR A 54 3.06 16.12 -21.35
N LYS A 55 1.72 15.98 -21.24
CA LYS A 55 1.08 14.92 -20.46
C LYS A 55 1.56 13.52 -20.90
N THR A 56 1.75 13.32 -22.18
CA THR A 56 2.19 12.04 -22.75
C THR A 56 3.62 11.68 -22.29
N GLU A 57 4.53 12.64 -22.28
CA GLU A 57 5.91 12.43 -21.80
C GLU A 57 5.93 12.16 -20.29
N GLN A 58 5.13 12.90 -19.51
CA GLN A 58 5.01 12.68 -18.06
C GLN A 58 4.46 11.29 -17.75
N VAL A 59 3.41 10.84 -18.46
CA VAL A 59 2.85 9.50 -18.28
C VAL A 59 3.88 8.41 -18.64
N LYS A 60 4.57 8.55 -19.79
CA LYS A 60 5.62 7.61 -20.18
C LYS A 60 6.77 7.60 -19.18
N GLY A 61 7.24 8.77 -18.75
CA GLY A 61 8.30 8.88 -17.73
C GLY A 61 7.92 8.25 -16.41
N THR A 62 6.70 8.49 -15.91
CA THR A 62 6.17 7.88 -14.69
C THR A 62 6.06 6.37 -14.83
N LEU A 63 5.59 5.86 -15.98
CA LEU A 63 5.50 4.43 -16.24
C LEU A 63 6.88 3.75 -16.20
N TRP A 64 7.87 4.33 -16.87
CA TRP A 64 9.24 3.81 -16.85
C TRP A 64 9.85 3.86 -15.45
N ALA A 65 9.66 4.96 -14.72
CA ALA A 65 10.09 5.07 -13.32
C ALA A 65 9.45 3.98 -12.45
N GLY A 66 8.15 3.73 -12.62
CA GLY A 66 7.44 2.66 -11.92
C GLY A 66 7.94 1.26 -12.26
N ILE A 67 8.21 0.97 -13.54
CA ILE A 67 8.77 -0.33 -13.97
C ILE A 67 10.15 -0.56 -13.36
N ILE A 68 11.04 0.44 -13.45
CA ILE A 68 12.40 0.35 -12.90
C ILE A 68 12.35 0.15 -11.36
N ALA A 69 11.52 0.93 -10.68
CA ALA A 69 11.32 0.79 -9.23
C ALA A 69 10.76 -0.58 -8.86
N GLY A 70 9.75 -1.07 -9.59
CA GLY A 70 9.14 -2.38 -9.36
C GLY A 70 10.12 -3.55 -9.56
N ILE A 71 10.93 -3.50 -10.62
CA ILE A 71 11.99 -4.50 -10.84
C ILE A 71 13.03 -4.44 -9.70
N GLY A 72 13.48 -3.23 -9.34
CA GLY A 72 14.45 -3.04 -8.27
C GLY A 72 13.93 -3.56 -6.93
N LEU A 73 12.70 -3.23 -6.55
CA LEU A 73 12.04 -3.75 -5.36
C LEU A 73 11.90 -5.27 -5.41
N GLY A 74 11.49 -5.84 -6.55
CA GLY A 74 11.38 -7.29 -6.73
C GLY A 74 12.70 -8.01 -6.45
N VAL A 75 13.81 -7.49 -6.96
CA VAL A 75 15.15 -8.05 -6.70
C VAL A 75 15.50 -7.97 -5.21
N VAL A 76 15.22 -6.83 -4.56
CA VAL A 76 15.49 -6.66 -3.12
C VAL A 76 14.64 -7.64 -2.29
N TYR A 77 13.33 -7.76 -2.57
CA TYR A 77 12.45 -8.70 -1.86
C TYR A 77 12.86 -10.15 -2.04
N LEU A 78 13.29 -10.56 -3.25
CA LEU A 78 13.83 -11.89 -3.48
C LEU A 78 15.09 -12.14 -2.65
N ALA A 79 16.00 -11.17 -2.58
CA ALA A 79 17.20 -11.26 -1.76
C ALA A 79 16.86 -11.35 -0.26
N LEU A 80 15.91 -10.54 0.23
CA LEU A 80 15.46 -10.58 1.63
C LEU A 80 14.79 -11.90 1.97
N GLY A 81 13.93 -12.43 1.08
CA GLY A 81 13.29 -13.74 1.24
C GLY A 81 14.31 -14.88 1.31
N TRP A 82 15.34 -14.81 0.45
CA TRP A 82 16.46 -15.76 0.50
C TRP A 82 17.21 -15.69 1.82
N ILE A 83 17.58 -14.51 2.29
CA ILE A 83 18.24 -14.32 3.61
C ILE A 83 17.36 -14.92 4.71
N GLY A 84 16.05 -14.63 4.72
CA GLY A 84 15.12 -15.16 5.71
C GLY A 84 15.03 -16.70 5.70
N SER A 85 15.20 -17.34 4.53
CA SER A 85 15.12 -18.80 4.39
C SER A 85 16.37 -19.56 4.91
N VAL A 86 17.50 -18.89 5.01
CA VAL A 86 18.79 -19.52 5.42
C VAL A 86 19.29 -19.07 6.79
N ILE A 87 18.61 -18.12 7.44
CA ILE A 87 19.04 -17.61 8.74
C ILE A 87 18.64 -18.60 9.85
N PRO A 88 19.54 -18.90 10.85
CA PRO A 88 19.22 -19.87 11.91
C PRO A 88 17.96 -19.52 12.69
N LYS A 89 17.06 -20.49 12.90
CA LYS A 89 15.83 -20.35 13.71
C LYS A 89 16.05 -20.46 15.23
N GLU A 90 17.29 -20.68 15.65
CA GLU A 90 17.63 -20.87 17.07
C GLU A 90 17.47 -19.60 17.93
N THR A 91 17.32 -18.45 17.29
CA THR A 91 17.15 -17.16 17.94
C THR A 91 15.73 -16.64 17.69
N THR A 92 15.06 -16.17 18.73
CA THR A 92 13.79 -15.45 18.59
C THR A 92 14.08 -14.05 18.04
N TYR A 93 13.59 -13.74 16.87
CA TYR A 93 13.73 -12.43 16.24
C TYR A 93 12.52 -11.55 16.55
N GLU A 94 12.75 -10.36 17.05
CA GLU A 94 11.68 -9.42 17.40
C GLU A 94 10.99 -8.83 16.15
N ASN A 95 11.79 -8.58 15.10
CA ASN A 95 11.31 -7.98 13.85
C ASN A 95 12.31 -8.19 12.71
N GLY A 96 11.93 -7.79 11.49
CA GLY A 96 12.77 -7.95 10.29
C GLY A 96 14.10 -7.20 10.36
N ALA A 97 14.17 -6.06 11.05
CA ALA A 97 15.44 -5.33 11.22
C ALA A 97 16.44 -6.11 12.08
N HIS A 98 15.96 -6.83 13.09
CA HIS A 98 16.79 -7.73 13.89
C HIS A 98 17.37 -8.88 13.05
N ILE A 99 16.53 -9.49 12.20
CA ILE A 99 16.97 -10.54 11.26
C ILE A 99 18.11 -10.04 10.37
N LEU A 100 17.95 -8.87 9.75
CA LEU A 100 18.96 -8.31 8.86
C LEU A 100 20.26 -7.91 9.59
N THR A 101 20.15 -7.43 10.83
CA THR A 101 21.30 -7.12 11.66
C THR A 101 22.10 -8.38 11.98
N VAL A 102 21.42 -9.46 12.35
CA VAL A 102 22.07 -10.76 12.60
C VAL A 102 22.68 -11.31 11.32
N ALA A 103 21.97 -11.27 10.20
CA ALA A 103 22.47 -11.71 8.90
C ALA A 103 23.75 -10.97 8.50
N SER A 104 23.76 -9.63 8.63
CA SER A 104 24.92 -8.82 8.30
C SER A 104 26.14 -9.14 9.18
N ARG A 105 25.88 -9.44 10.46
CA ARG A 105 26.93 -9.85 11.40
C ARG A 105 27.48 -11.26 11.10
N LEU A 106 26.62 -12.20 10.73
CA LEU A 106 27.02 -13.55 10.34
C LEU A 106 27.87 -13.55 9.07
N LEU A 107 27.50 -12.71 8.09
CA LEU A 107 28.20 -12.66 6.80
C LEU A 107 29.52 -11.88 6.85
N PHE A 108 29.57 -10.78 7.55
CA PHE A 108 30.69 -9.82 7.51
C PHE A 108 31.22 -9.41 8.89
N GLY A 109 30.82 -10.10 9.95
CA GLY A 109 31.23 -9.78 11.33
C GLY A 109 30.71 -8.41 11.80
N THR A 110 31.45 -7.83 12.76
CA THR A 110 31.12 -6.51 13.35
C THR A 110 31.09 -5.39 12.28
N THR A 111 32.01 -5.46 11.31
CA THR A 111 32.05 -4.50 10.18
C THR A 111 30.79 -4.54 9.36
N GLY A 112 30.21 -5.74 9.13
CA GLY A 112 28.94 -5.89 8.42
C GLY A 112 27.79 -5.19 9.13
N SER A 113 27.67 -5.36 10.44
CA SER A 113 26.64 -4.69 11.23
C SER A 113 26.79 -3.16 11.20
N PHE A 114 28.03 -2.64 11.21
CA PHE A 114 28.28 -1.21 11.10
C PHE A 114 27.89 -0.64 9.74
N ILE A 115 28.31 -1.30 8.65
CA ILE A 115 27.94 -0.90 7.27
C ILE A 115 26.42 -0.97 7.08
N PHE A 116 25.77 -2.05 7.56
CA PHE A 116 24.32 -2.18 7.50
C PHE A 116 23.63 -1.04 8.24
N GLY A 117 24.10 -0.66 9.43
CA GLY A 117 23.57 0.48 10.18
C GLY A 117 23.64 1.79 9.38
N ILE A 118 24.77 2.06 8.71
CA ILE A 118 24.92 3.25 7.85
C ILE A 118 23.92 3.21 6.69
N ILE A 119 23.78 2.06 6.01
CA ILE A 119 22.84 1.89 4.90
C ILE A 119 21.40 2.18 5.36
N VAL A 120 20.99 1.63 6.51
CA VAL A 120 19.66 1.86 7.07
C VAL A 120 19.44 3.33 7.38
N ILE A 121 20.40 4.00 8.04
CA ILE A 121 20.30 5.43 8.36
C ILE A 121 20.13 6.27 7.09
N LEU A 122 20.95 6.04 6.07
CA LEU A 122 20.87 6.79 4.81
C LEU A 122 19.54 6.53 4.07
N ALA A 123 19.08 5.28 4.03
CA ALA A 123 17.81 4.92 3.45
C ALA A 123 16.62 5.59 4.18
N CYS A 124 16.64 5.56 5.52
CA CYS A 124 15.62 6.22 6.34
C CYS A 124 15.60 7.74 6.12
N ILE A 125 16.76 8.40 6.10
CA ILE A 125 16.85 9.86 5.88
C ILE A 125 16.27 10.22 4.51
N THR A 126 16.64 9.54 3.44
CA THR A 126 16.14 9.83 2.09
C THR A 126 14.64 9.64 1.99
N THR A 127 14.11 8.57 2.58
CA THR A 127 12.67 8.29 2.61
C THR A 127 11.91 9.33 3.43
N CYS A 128 12.40 9.68 4.63
CA CYS A 128 11.80 10.70 5.48
C CYS A 128 11.73 12.06 4.78
N VAL A 129 12.82 12.49 4.13
CA VAL A 129 12.84 13.74 3.37
C VAL A 129 11.79 13.71 2.26
N GLY A 130 11.70 12.62 1.50
CA GLY A 130 10.71 12.47 0.44
C GLY A 130 9.26 12.53 0.95
N LEU A 131 8.93 11.75 1.98
CA LEU A 131 7.58 11.68 2.55
C LEU A 131 7.16 12.98 3.23
N ILE A 132 8.02 13.58 4.05
CA ILE A 132 7.72 14.85 4.73
C ILE A 132 7.47 15.95 3.71
N ASN A 133 8.30 16.04 2.65
CA ASN A 133 8.08 17.00 1.58
C ASN A 133 6.77 16.76 0.84
N ALA A 134 6.43 15.52 0.51
CA ALA A 134 5.17 15.18 -0.16
C ALA A 134 3.96 15.57 0.69
N CYS A 135 3.96 15.18 1.97
CA CYS A 135 2.89 15.52 2.91
C CYS A 135 2.79 17.03 3.11
N ALA A 136 3.90 17.74 3.35
CA ALA A 136 3.89 19.17 3.58
C ALA A 136 3.38 19.96 2.37
N ARG A 137 3.72 19.55 1.13
CA ARG A 137 3.19 20.14 -0.09
C ARG A 137 1.69 19.90 -0.22
N PHE A 138 1.24 18.68 -0.02
CA PHE A 138 -0.18 18.33 -0.10
C PHE A 138 -1.04 19.14 0.87
N PHE A 139 -0.64 19.21 2.14
CA PHE A 139 -1.38 19.97 3.14
C PHE A 139 -1.31 21.49 2.92
N HIS A 140 -0.19 22.00 2.40
CA HIS A 140 -0.07 23.40 2.04
C HIS A 140 -0.98 23.78 0.85
N GLU A 141 -1.10 22.91 -0.14
CA GLU A 141 -2.04 23.09 -1.27
C GLU A 141 -3.50 23.03 -0.80
N LEU A 142 -3.81 22.14 0.16
CA LEU A 142 -5.15 22.00 0.72
C LEU A 142 -5.54 23.19 1.61
N TYR A 143 -4.61 23.69 2.41
CA TYR A 143 -4.82 24.81 3.32
C TYR A 143 -3.62 25.77 3.34
N SER A 144 -3.62 26.70 2.42
CA SER A 144 -2.51 27.63 2.14
C SER A 144 -2.25 28.69 3.23
N LYS A 145 -3.13 28.82 4.25
CA LYS A 145 -2.92 29.76 5.37
C LYS A 145 -1.71 29.39 6.24
N ILE A 146 -1.36 28.10 6.30
CA ILE A 146 -0.19 27.62 7.02
C ILE A 146 0.97 27.50 6.03
N SER A 147 2.15 28.03 6.41
CA SER A 147 3.31 27.98 5.53
C SER A 147 3.81 26.55 5.32
N TYR A 148 4.39 26.28 4.15
CA TYR A 148 5.04 25.01 3.85
C TYR A 148 6.07 24.60 4.92
N LYS A 149 6.89 25.57 5.38
CA LYS A 149 7.90 25.33 6.42
C LYS A 149 7.28 24.87 7.74
N THR A 150 6.14 25.47 8.11
CA THR A 150 5.42 25.08 9.33
C THR A 150 4.92 23.65 9.24
N TYR A 151 4.36 23.23 8.08
CA TYR A 151 3.97 21.83 7.87
C TYR A 151 5.14 20.88 7.98
N VAL A 152 6.28 21.20 7.35
CA VAL A 152 7.52 20.40 7.47
C VAL A 152 7.91 20.24 8.95
N THR A 153 7.92 21.35 9.71
CA THR A 153 8.27 21.31 11.14
C THR A 153 7.32 20.44 11.95
N ILE A 154 6.00 20.55 11.71
CA ILE A 154 4.98 19.73 12.38
C ILE A 154 5.23 18.24 12.08
N PHE A 155 5.41 17.88 10.81
CA PHE A 155 5.63 16.46 10.44
C PHE A 155 6.96 15.91 10.98
N VAL A 156 8.01 16.72 11.05
CA VAL A 156 9.28 16.34 11.69
C VAL A 156 9.08 16.06 13.18
N ILE A 157 8.41 16.96 13.90
CA ILE A 157 8.16 16.81 15.35
C ILE A 157 7.30 15.56 15.61
N VAL A 158 6.21 15.39 14.85
CA VAL A 158 5.33 14.21 14.98
C VAL A 158 6.11 12.93 14.67
N GLY A 159 6.84 12.89 13.56
CA GLY A 159 7.65 11.73 13.18
C GLY A 159 8.72 11.39 14.22
N PHE A 160 9.40 12.39 14.75
CA PHE A 160 10.39 12.21 15.83
C PHE A 160 9.73 11.65 17.10
N SER A 161 8.57 12.18 17.50
CA SER A 161 7.84 11.69 18.67
C SER A 161 7.40 10.24 18.49
N VAL A 162 6.88 9.87 17.31
CA VAL A 162 6.47 8.50 16.99
C VAL A 162 7.67 7.57 16.94
N SER A 163 8.80 8.01 16.39
CA SER A 163 10.02 7.18 16.31
C SER A 163 10.56 6.75 17.69
N SER A 164 10.26 7.53 18.74
CA SER A 164 10.65 7.22 20.12
C SER A 164 9.93 5.98 20.71
N LEU A 165 8.82 5.52 20.08
CA LEU A 165 8.06 4.37 20.55
C LEU A 165 8.74 3.03 20.24
N GLY A 166 9.71 3.02 19.34
CA GLY A 166 10.36 1.83 18.84
C GLY A 166 9.61 1.14 17.68
N LEU A 167 10.36 0.35 16.90
CA LEU A 167 9.87 -0.23 15.64
C LEU A 167 8.68 -1.17 15.86
N SER A 168 8.73 -2.02 16.88
CA SER A 168 7.66 -3.01 17.12
C SER A 168 6.31 -2.33 17.41
N VAL A 169 6.31 -1.32 18.29
CA VAL A 169 5.08 -0.55 18.60
C VAL A 169 4.57 0.21 17.38
N ILE A 170 5.47 0.75 16.56
CA ILE A 170 5.09 1.43 15.32
C ILE A 170 4.41 0.45 14.36
N LEU A 171 4.93 -0.77 14.21
CA LEU A 171 4.34 -1.80 13.37
C LEU A 171 2.96 -2.24 13.89
N ASP A 172 2.80 -2.41 15.19
CA ASP A 172 1.53 -2.77 15.82
C ASP A 172 0.42 -1.75 15.53
N ILE A 173 0.77 -0.47 15.40
CA ILE A 173 -0.16 0.60 15.05
C ILE A 173 -0.33 0.73 13.53
N ALA A 174 0.76 0.60 12.78
CA ALA A 174 0.75 0.82 11.32
C ALA A 174 0.00 -0.29 10.59
N VAL A 175 0.13 -1.56 10.99
CA VAL A 175 -0.51 -2.68 10.31
C VAL A 175 -2.04 -2.56 10.28
N PRO A 176 -2.77 -2.28 11.36
CA PRO A 176 -4.21 -2.04 11.31
C PRO A 176 -4.61 -0.87 10.38
N ILE A 177 -3.82 0.21 10.37
CA ILE A 177 -4.07 1.35 9.48
C ILE A 177 -3.90 0.92 8.01
N LEU A 178 -2.92 0.09 7.71
CA LEU A 178 -2.71 -0.46 6.38
C LEU A 178 -3.86 -1.39 5.97
N VAL A 179 -4.25 -2.31 6.83
CA VAL A 179 -5.40 -3.22 6.62
C VAL A 179 -6.66 -2.44 6.25
N PHE A 180 -6.89 -1.28 6.87
CA PHE A 180 -7.99 -0.39 6.52
C PHE A 180 -7.80 0.32 5.17
N THR A 181 -6.61 0.85 4.93
CA THR A 181 -6.36 1.78 3.81
C THR A 181 -6.16 1.05 2.49
N TYR A 182 -5.55 -0.16 2.51
CA TYR A 182 -5.22 -0.92 1.30
C TYR A 182 -6.42 -1.28 0.44
N PRO A 183 -7.50 -1.90 0.97
CA PRO A 183 -8.67 -2.24 0.17
C PRO A 183 -9.24 -1.03 -0.57
N ILE A 184 -9.38 0.08 0.15
CA ILE A 184 -9.94 1.32 -0.39
C ILE A 184 -9.02 1.90 -1.49
N ALA A 185 -7.71 1.95 -1.24
CA ALA A 185 -6.74 2.46 -2.20
C ALA A 185 -6.72 1.63 -3.50
N ILE A 186 -6.72 0.29 -3.39
CA ILE A 186 -6.73 -0.61 -4.54
C ILE A 186 -8.01 -0.46 -5.35
N VAL A 187 -9.15 -0.37 -4.69
CA VAL A 187 -10.45 -0.16 -5.37
C VAL A 187 -10.45 1.17 -6.12
N LEU A 188 -9.97 2.26 -5.50
CA LEU A 188 -9.91 3.57 -6.15
C LEU A 188 -8.96 3.55 -7.36
N VAL A 189 -7.80 2.91 -7.26
CA VAL A 189 -6.87 2.75 -8.39
C VAL A 189 -7.50 1.90 -9.49
N GLY A 190 -8.10 0.76 -9.16
CA GLY A 190 -8.77 -0.12 -10.11
C GLY A 190 -9.90 0.59 -10.86
N LEU A 191 -10.76 1.31 -10.15
CA LEU A 191 -11.84 2.11 -10.74
C LEU A 191 -11.30 3.22 -11.65
N SER A 192 -10.23 3.90 -11.24
CA SER A 192 -9.58 4.94 -12.05
C SER A 192 -9.03 4.39 -13.38
N LEU A 193 -8.49 3.18 -13.38
CA LEU A 193 -8.06 2.51 -14.61
C LEU A 193 -9.24 2.10 -15.49
N MET A 194 -10.35 1.66 -14.89
CA MET A 194 -11.58 1.29 -15.61
C MET A 194 -12.35 2.49 -16.16
N GLU A 195 -12.13 3.70 -15.65
CA GLU A 195 -12.83 4.93 -16.09
C GLU A 195 -12.67 5.17 -17.61
N LYS A 196 -11.52 4.76 -18.19
CA LYS A 196 -11.29 4.86 -19.64
C LYS A 196 -12.20 3.96 -20.48
N VAL A 197 -12.70 2.87 -19.91
CA VAL A 197 -13.53 1.86 -20.60
C VAL A 197 -15.01 2.08 -20.30
N VAL A 198 -15.34 2.35 -19.06
CA VAL A 198 -16.71 2.41 -18.54
C VAL A 198 -17.28 3.83 -18.62
N GLY A 199 -16.41 4.85 -18.65
CA GLY A 199 -16.77 6.26 -18.52
C GLY A 199 -16.78 6.69 -17.04
N LYS A 200 -16.88 7.99 -16.82
CA LYS A 200 -16.89 8.57 -15.48
C LYS A 200 -18.24 8.36 -14.80
N SER A 201 -18.24 7.61 -13.70
CA SER A 201 -19.44 7.29 -12.92
C SER A 201 -19.17 7.54 -11.44
N ASN A 202 -19.80 8.58 -10.89
CA ASN A 202 -19.65 8.92 -9.47
C ASN A 202 -20.32 7.88 -8.56
N THR A 203 -21.41 7.27 -9.01
CA THR A 203 -22.14 6.25 -8.24
C THR A 203 -21.34 4.96 -8.17
N MET A 204 -20.62 4.59 -9.25
CA MET A 204 -19.69 3.47 -9.27
C MET A 204 -18.63 3.60 -8.16
N TYR A 205 -17.98 4.76 -8.07
CA TYR A 205 -16.98 5.02 -7.03
C TYR A 205 -17.57 4.94 -5.62
N ARG A 206 -18.73 5.57 -5.40
CA ARG A 206 -19.37 5.61 -4.08
C ARG A 206 -19.77 4.23 -3.58
N LEU A 207 -20.42 3.42 -4.42
CA LEU A 207 -20.90 2.09 -4.04
C LEU A 207 -19.75 1.10 -3.87
N ALA A 208 -18.77 1.10 -4.78
CA ALA A 208 -17.61 0.23 -4.65
C ALA A 208 -16.83 0.51 -3.36
N VAL A 209 -16.56 1.80 -3.08
CA VAL A 209 -15.85 2.20 -1.84
C VAL A 209 -16.70 1.90 -0.61
N LEU A 210 -18.02 2.14 -0.63
CA LEU A 210 -18.91 1.84 0.50
C LEU A 210 -18.88 0.35 0.87
N PHE A 211 -18.98 -0.53 -0.12
CA PHE A 211 -18.96 -1.97 0.12
C PHE A 211 -17.58 -2.43 0.62
N THR A 212 -16.51 -1.91 0.04
CA THR A 212 -15.15 -2.16 0.52
C THR A 212 -14.95 -1.68 1.96
N PHE A 213 -15.48 -0.52 2.30
CA PHE A 213 -15.35 0.10 3.62
C PHE A 213 -15.92 -0.76 4.75
N VAL A 214 -17.04 -1.46 4.49
CA VAL A 214 -17.64 -2.37 5.48
C VAL A 214 -16.68 -3.51 5.86
N TYR A 215 -16.05 -4.13 4.86
CA TYR A 215 -15.04 -5.17 5.09
C TYR A 215 -13.77 -4.62 5.73
N ALA A 216 -13.29 -3.47 5.28
CA ALA A 216 -12.10 -2.83 5.84
C ALA A 216 -12.27 -2.48 7.33
N ILE A 217 -13.47 -2.07 7.77
CA ILE A 217 -13.77 -1.88 9.20
C ILE A 217 -13.70 -3.20 9.95
N TYR A 218 -14.28 -4.26 9.43
CA TYR A 218 -14.23 -5.58 10.04
C TYR A 218 -12.80 -6.06 10.22
N ASP A 219 -11.98 -5.98 9.17
CA ASP A 219 -10.59 -6.40 9.18
C ASP A 219 -9.75 -5.61 10.20
N VAL A 220 -10.01 -4.30 10.33
CA VAL A 220 -9.35 -3.45 11.33
C VAL A 220 -9.75 -3.85 12.75
N LEU A 221 -11.05 -4.04 13.02
CA LEU A 221 -11.52 -4.45 14.33
C LEU A 221 -10.89 -5.78 14.75
N THR A 222 -10.82 -6.72 13.82
CA THR A 222 -10.17 -8.02 14.02
C THR A 222 -8.67 -7.87 14.28
N SER A 223 -7.99 -6.96 13.55
CA SER A 223 -6.56 -6.68 13.75
C SER A 223 -6.25 -6.11 15.14
N PHE A 224 -7.20 -5.40 15.75
CA PHE A 224 -7.11 -4.94 17.14
C PHE A 224 -7.54 -6.00 18.17
N GLY A 225 -7.85 -7.22 17.75
CA GLY A 225 -8.32 -8.31 18.62
C GLY A 225 -9.77 -8.16 19.08
N LEU A 226 -10.54 -7.27 18.44
CA LEU A 226 -11.96 -7.09 18.72
C LEU A 226 -12.75 -8.08 17.85
N SER A 227 -13.16 -9.21 18.42
CA SER A 227 -14.00 -10.19 17.73
C SER A 227 -15.46 -9.70 17.64
N VAL A 228 -15.89 -9.39 16.42
CA VAL A 228 -17.30 -9.04 16.14
C VAL A 228 -17.93 -10.24 15.41
N GLU A 229 -18.21 -11.31 16.15
CA GLU A 229 -18.74 -12.58 15.61
C GLU A 229 -19.98 -12.37 14.73
N ALA A 230 -20.92 -11.52 15.16
CA ALA A 230 -22.11 -11.23 14.39
C ALA A 230 -21.80 -10.61 13.01
N MET A 231 -20.78 -9.75 12.94
CA MET A 231 -20.34 -9.14 11.69
C MET A 231 -19.54 -10.13 10.84
N GLY A 232 -18.71 -10.96 11.46
CA GLY A 232 -17.97 -12.04 10.79
C GLY A 232 -18.93 -13.00 10.09
N ASN A 233 -19.91 -13.56 10.80
CA ASN A 233 -20.92 -14.45 10.24
C ASN A 233 -21.74 -13.84 9.10
N LEU A 234 -21.93 -12.50 9.12
CA LEU A 234 -22.64 -11.79 8.05
C LEU A 234 -21.76 -11.61 6.81
N LEU A 235 -20.46 -11.48 6.97
CA LEU A 235 -19.52 -11.16 5.90
C LEU A 235 -18.82 -12.39 5.30
N ASP A 236 -18.88 -13.54 5.99
CA ASP A 236 -18.24 -14.82 5.63
C ASP A 236 -18.68 -15.40 4.27
N PHE A 237 -19.82 -14.95 3.74
CA PHE A 237 -20.28 -15.38 2.40
C PHE A 237 -19.36 -14.90 1.27
N ALA A 238 -18.47 -13.93 1.52
CA ALA A 238 -17.57 -13.40 0.50
C ALA A 238 -16.39 -14.35 0.24
N PRO A 239 -16.06 -14.67 -1.01
CA PRO A 239 -14.90 -15.48 -1.32
C PRO A 239 -13.62 -14.79 -0.83
N PHE A 240 -12.67 -15.62 -0.36
CA PHE A 240 -11.40 -15.15 0.20
C PHE A 240 -11.50 -14.34 1.50
N PHE A 241 -12.64 -14.45 2.22
CA PHE A 241 -12.85 -13.78 3.49
C PHE A 241 -11.78 -14.16 4.53
N ASP A 242 -11.48 -15.46 4.68
CA ASP A 242 -10.45 -15.98 5.60
C ASP A 242 -9.03 -15.47 5.32
N TYR A 243 -8.81 -14.96 4.11
CA TYR A 243 -7.52 -14.42 3.67
C TYR A 243 -7.44 -12.87 3.80
N GLY A 244 -8.47 -12.21 4.37
CA GLY A 244 -8.53 -10.75 4.44
C GLY A 244 -8.77 -10.08 3.07
N LEU A 245 -9.24 -10.83 2.08
CA LEU A 245 -9.58 -10.36 0.73
C LEU A 245 -11.08 -10.41 0.46
N GLY A 246 -11.90 -10.59 1.50
CA GLY A 246 -13.37 -10.64 1.38
C GLY A 246 -14.00 -9.41 0.75
N TRP A 247 -13.32 -8.27 0.78
CA TRP A 247 -13.77 -7.00 0.19
C TRP A 247 -13.78 -6.99 -1.35
N VAL A 248 -13.04 -7.89 -2.01
CA VAL A 248 -12.82 -7.86 -3.48
C VAL A 248 -14.14 -8.04 -4.24
N LEU A 249 -14.90 -9.09 -3.92
CA LEU A 249 -16.18 -9.35 -4.60
C LEU A 249 -17.21 -8.24 -4.33
N PRO A 250 -17.45 -7.81 -3.09
CA PRO A 250 -18.34 -6.68 -2.80
C PRO A 250 -17.95 -5.38 -3.51
N ALA A 251 -16.65 -5.08 -3.61
CA ALA A 251 -16.17 -3.92 -4.36
C ALA A 251 -16.55 -3.99 -5.85
N ILE A 252 -16.36 -5.16 -6.47
CA ILE A 252 -16.75 -5.39 -7.87
C ILE A 252 -18.26 -5.26 -8.05
N VAL A 253 -19.04 -5.89 -7.19
CA VAL A 253 -20.52 -5.84 -7.23
C VAL A 253 -21.00 -4.40 -7.06
N GLY A 254 -20.47 -3.67 -6.07
CA GLY A 254 -20.79 -2.26 -5.86
C GLY A 254 -20.44 -1.38 -7.06
N GLY A 255 -19.27 -1.63 -7.67
CA GLY A 255 -18.84 -0.95 -8.88
C GLY A 255 -19.78 -1.20 -10.07
N VAL A 256 -20.15 -2.45 -10.31
CA VAL A 256 -21.08 -2.83 -11.39
C VAL A 256 -22.46 -2.21 -11.17
N ILE A 257 -23.03 -2.34 -9.98
CA ILE A 257 -24.31 -1.75 -9.61
C ILE A 257 -24.27 -0.24 -9.84
N GLY A 258 -23.25 0.45 -9.36
CA GLY A 258 -23.10 1.89 -9.52
C GLY A 258 -23.00 2.32 -10.99
N CYS A 259 -22.28 1.57 -11.81
CA CYS A 259 -22.17 1.80 -13.24
C CYS A 259 -23.52 1.64 -13.96
N VAL A 260 -24.29 0.60 -13.62
CA VAL A 260 -25.62 0.36 -14.19
C VAL A 260 -26.59 1.49 -13.80
N PHE A 261 -26.57 1.91 -12.53
CA PHE A 261 -27.42 3.01 -12.06
C PHE A 261 -27.15 4.32 -12.80
N ASP A 262 -25.87 4.69 -12.99
CA ASP A 262 -25.54 5.93 -13.70
C ASP A 262 -25.93 5.84 -15.20
N LYS A 263 -25.77 4.68 -15.85
CA LYS A 263 -26.21 4.49 -17.23
C LYS A 263 -27.74 4.61 -17.38
N LEU A 264 -28.50 4.02 -16.47
CA LEU A 264 -29.98 4.13 -16.49
C LEU A 264 -30.43 5.57 -16.30
N ARG A 265 -29.82 6.32 -15.38
CA ARG A 265 -30.13 7.74 -15.17
C ARG A 265 -29.87 8.62 -16.39
N VAL A 266 -28.78 8.37 -17.10
CA VAL A 266 -28.44 9.11 -18.33
C VAL A 266 -29.49 8.83 -19.43
N THR A 267 -29.90 7.58 -19.55
CA THR A 267 -30.92 7.18 -20.55
C THR A 267 -32.28 7.79 -20.25
N GLU A 268 -32.72 7.83 -18.99
CA GLU A 268 -33.97 8.50 -18.59
C GLU A 268 -33.93 10.02 -18.83
N GLY A 269 -32.80 10.67 -18.54
CA GLY A 269 -32.61 12.10 -18.81
C GLY A 269 -32.68 12.45 -20.30
N GLN A 270 -32.15 11.62 -21.17
CA GLN A 270 -32.24 11.79 -22.63
C GLN A 270 -33.66 11.57 -23.14
N ALA A 271 -34.36 10.53 -22.65
CA ALA A 271 -35.77 10.26 -23.06
C ALA A 271 -36.73 11.38 -22.65
N VAL A 272 -36.52 12.01 -21.50
CA VAL A 272 -37.33 13.17 -21.06
C VAL A 272 -37.06 14.40 -21.92
N HIS A 273 -35.81 14.65 -22.35
CA HIS A 273 -35.48 15.77 -23.25
C HIS A 273 -36.04 15.60 -24.65
N GLU A 274 -36.01 14.40 -25.22
CA GLU A 274 -36.63 14.11 -26.53
C GLU A 274 -38.16 14.21 -26.49
N GLY A 275 -38.77 13.80 -25.38
CA GLY A 275 -40.24 13.90 -25.20
C GLY A 275 -40.77 15.35 -25.04
N VAL A 276 -39.91 16.28 -24.62
CA VAL A 276 -40.25 17.71 -24.49
C VAL A 276 -40.04 18.48 -25.80
N GLN A 277 -39.13 18.04 -26.67
CA GLN A 277 -38.90 18.67 -27.99
C GLN A 277 -39.91 18.25 -29.04
N ASN A 278 -40.65 17.16 -28.84
CA ASN A 278 -41.66 16.65 -29.76
C ASN A 278 -43.10 17.05 -29.37
N LYS A 279 -43.28 17.94 -28.44
CA LYS A 279 -44.56 18.60 -28.10
C LYS A 279 -44.49 20.10 -28.41
#